data_44e6619c6c6563f9bf2ccb4134224877
#
_entry.id   44e6619c6c6563f9bf2ccb4134224877
#
_cell.length_a   1.000
_cell.length_b   1.000
_cell.length_c   1.000
_cell.angle_alpha   90.00
_cell.angle_beta   90.00
_cell.angle_gamma   90.00
#
_symmetry.space_group_name_H-M   'P 1'
#
loop_
_entity.id
_entity.type
_entity.pdbx_description
1 polymer ?
#
loop_
_entity_poly.entity_id
_entity_poly.type
_entity_poly.pdbx_seq_one_letter_code
_entity_poly.pdbx_strand_id
1 'polypeptide(L)'
;FEATIFTCPQCGGEILSTDDTAAGFCSFCGASTVLYSRMQKEHKPAYIIPFAKTKDDCKQAYMSLMKKAIFAPKELKDPKFIDGFRGIYMPYWTYYITQKAPISLPAKRSHRSGDYIITDHFRLEGSLDAYYKGLSYDASSSFDDSISEKLAPYDVKNMKRFTPAFLSGFYADTADLPSTVYASDAMDAACTNTVSEISKEPAFTGLSVDSDSAALSPLSLGTTVKETDYSMFPVWFLSYRNKDRVAYATVNGQTGKVVADLPISVGKFLFGSLIAAIPIYILLCLLTVLTPGMTLTIVGVLAIIANICYSQELTMIAVKEAGTEDKGRIAKEQPEALGAINNRRRLKAAKKATKTIKKKTNTSFVAYFILFIFVIQFVPALF
;
A
#
# COMPACT_ATOMS: atom_id res chain seq x y z
N PHE A 1 3.58 -26.92 -16.53
CA PHE A 1 4.35 -26.74 -15.26
C PHE A 1 5.78 -27.16 -15.59
N GLU A 2 6.65 -26.20 -15.83
CA GLU A 2 8.09 -26.48 -15.97
C GLU A 2 8.69 -26.40 -14.58
N ALA A 3 9.23 -27.52 -14.11
CA ALA A 3 9.94 -27.60 -12.84
C ALA A 3 11.37 -28.06 -13.11
N THR A 4 12.34 -27.40 -12.51
CA THR A 4 13.74 -27.74 -12.66
C THR A 4 14.22 -28.56 -11.47
N ILE A 5 14.94 -29.64 -11.72
CA ILE A 5 15.52 -30.49 -10.69
C ILE A 5 16.92 -30.00 -10.36
N PHE A 6 17.18 -29.79 -9.09
CA PHE A 6 18.50 -29.42 -8.56
C PHE A 6 19.00 -30.45 -7.57
N THR A 7 20.29 -30.72 -7.60
CA THR A 7 20.91 -31.62 -6.64
C THR A 7 21.40 -30.83 -5.42
N CYS A 8 20.99 -31.21 -4.24
CA CYS A 8 21.45 -30.61 -2.99
C CYS A 8 22.96 -30.83 -2.81
N PRO A 9 23.78 -29.79 -2.66
CA PRO A 9 25.22 -29.95 -2.49
C PRO A 9 25.61 -30.63 -1.16
N GLN A 10 24.72 -30.64 -0.17
CA GLN A 10 24.98 -31.19 1.15
C GLN A 10 24.70 -32.70 1.25
N CYS A 11 23.62 -33.19 0.65
CA CYS A 11 23.18 -34.57 0.79
C CYS A 11 22.99 -35.34 -0.53
N GLY A 12 23.19 -34.64 -1.68
CA GLY A 12 22.97 -35.24 -3.00
C GLY A 12 21.51 -35.50 -3.37
N GLY A 13 20.54 -35.15 -2.49
CA GLY A 13 19.12 -35.32 -2.76
C GLY A 13 18.63 -34.34 -3.86
N GLU A 14 17.71 -34.83 -4.69
CA GLU A 14 17.13 -34.01 -5.75
C GLU A 14 16.02 -33.11 -5.19
N ILE A 15 16.09 -31.81 -5.54
CA ILE A 15 15.13 -30.78 -5.12
C ILE A 15 14.38 -30.32 -6.37
N LEU A 16 13.06 -30.47 -6.34
CA LEU A 16 12.20 -29.90 -7.37
C LEU A 16 11.93 -28.44 -7.05
N SER A 17 12.23 -27.53 -7.95
CA SER A 17 12.02 -26.11 -7.77
C SER A 17 11.29 -25.49 -8.96
N THR A 18 10.41 -24.53 -8.70
CA THR A 18 9.80 -23.70 -9.74
C THR A 18 10.81 -22.68 -10.26
N ASP A 19 10.56 -22.10 -11.44
CA ASP A 19 11.52 -21.23 -12.10
C ASP A 19 11.81 -19.91 -11.37
N ASP A 20 11.00 -19.54 -10.40
CA ASP A 20 11.11 -18.27 -9.68
C ASP A 20 11.90 -18.36 -8.36
N THR A 21 12.38 -19.54 -7.95
CA THR A 21 13.06 -19.70 -6.64
C THR A 21 14.58 -19.71 -6.80
N ALA A 22 15.30 -18.76 -6.18
CA ALA A 22 16.76 -18.69 -6.17
C ALA A 22 17.41 -19.33 -4.93
N ALA A 23 16.71 -19.45 -3.81
CA ALA A 23 17.19 -20.11 -2.60
C ALA A 23 16.05 -20.77 -1.83
N GLY A 24 16.36 -21.84 -1.09
CA GLY A 24 15.36 -22.58 -0.32
C GLY A 24 16.02 -23.57 0.64
N PHE A 25 15.23 -24.52 1.12
CA PHE A 25 15.70 -25.60 2.00
C PHE A 25 15.53 -26.96 1.32
N CYS A 26 16.55 -27.79 1.48
CA CYS A 26 16.47 -29.16 0.99
C CYS A 26 15.39 -29.94 1.74
N SER A 27 14.48 -30.59 1.00
CA SER A 27 13.40 -31.40 1.58
C SER A 27 13.89 -32.65 2.34
N PHE A 28 15.14 -33.09 2.07
CA PHE A 28 15.72 -34.29 2.67
C PHE A 28 16.53 -34.00 3.92
N CYS A 29 17.43 -33.02 3.87
CA CYS A 29 18.34 -32.76 4.99
C CYS A 29 18.08 -31.42 5.69
N GLY A 30 17.13 -30.62 5.22
CA GLY A 30 16.82 -29.31 5.80
C GLY A 30 17.91 -28.25 5.59
N ALA A 31 18.98 -28.57 4.87
CA ALA A 31 20.05 -27.60 4.61
C ALA A 31 19.57 -26.47 3.73
N SER A 32 19.97 -25.25 4.05
CA SER A 32 19.78 -24.09 3.20
C SER A 32 20.55 -24.27 1.90
N THR A 33 19.88 -24.14 0.78
CA THR A 33 20.44 -24.33 -0.55
C THR A 33 20.26 -23.05 -1.38
N VAL A 34 21.36 -22.54 -1.92
CA VAL A 34 21.35 -21.43 -2.87
C VAL A 34 21.55 -21.99 -4.26
N LEU A 35 20.63 -21.71 -5.16
CA LEU A 35 20.65 -22.23 -6.53
C LEU A 35 21.51 -21.31 -7.41
N TYR A 36 22.85 -21.42 -7.27
CA TYR A 36 23.82 -20.57 -7.96
C TYR A 36 23.67 -20.55 -9.48
N SER A 37 23.26 -21.67 -10.10
CA SER A 37 23.10 -21.76 -11.56
C SER A 37 22.02 -20.80 -12.10
N ARG A 38 21.01 -20.48 -11.30
CA ARG A 38 19.96 -19.51 -11.66
C ARG A 38 20.46 -18.08 -11.49
N MET A 39 21.19 -17.82 -10.40
CA MET A 39 21.77 -16.48 -10.16
C MET A 39 22.83 -16.09 -11.21
N GLN A 40 23.40 -17.07 -11.92
CA GLN A 40 24.34 -16.79 -13.02
C GLN A 40 23.66 -16.47 -14.35
N LYS A 41 22.44 -16.98 -14.60
CA LYS A 41 21.69 -16.73 -15.84
C LYS A 41 20.92 -15.41 -15.80
N GLU A 42 20.64 -14.88 -14.60
CA GLU A 42 19.91 -13.64 -14.39
C GLU A 42 20.83 -12.55 -13.83
N HIS A 43 20.33 -11.32 -13.83
CA HIS A 43 21.09 -10.19 -13.31
C HIS A 43 21.35 -10.40 -11.82
N LYS A 44 22.62 -10.51 -11.45
CA LYS A 44 23.04 -10.62 -10.05
C LYS A 44 22.59 -9.39 -9.28
N PRO A 45 21.95 -9.55 -8.08
CA PRO A 45 21.63 -8.41 -7.24
C PRO A 45 22.88 -7.59 -6.91
N ALA A 46 22.79 -6.27 -7.00
CA ALA A 46 23.85 -5.36 -6.60
C ALA A 46 23.88 -5.18 -5.08
N TYR A 47 22.68 -5.08 -4.48
CA TYR A 47 22.52 -4.78 -3.06
C TYR A 47 21.50 -5.69 -2.39
N ILE A 48 21.57 -5.73 -1.08
CA ILE A 48 20.65 -6.45 -0.21
C ILE A 48 20.43 -5.66 1.09
N ILE A 49 19.20 -5.64 1.58
CA ILE A 49 18.88 -5.19 2.93
C ILE A 49 18.81 -6.44 3.82
N PRO A 50 19.71 -6.60 4.81
CA PRO A 50 19.65 -7.74 5.72
C PRO A 50 18.38 -7.72 6.57
N PHE A 51 17.88 -8.91 6.97
CA PHE A 51 16.84 -9.00 7.99
C PHE A 51 17.32 -8.36 9.29
N ALA A 52 16.57 -7.37 9.78
CA ALA A 52 16.77 -6.72 11.07
C ALA A 52 15.78 -7.23 12.12
N LYS A 53 14.62 -7.75 11.69
CA LYS A 53 13.59 -8.32 12.54
C LYS A 53 13.64 -9.83 12.50
N THR A 54 13.65 -10.42 13.68
CA THR A 54 13.61 -11.89 13.85
C THR A 54 12.21 -12.42 13.57
N LYS A 55 12.09 -13.73 13.42
CA LYS A 55 10.79 -14.40 13.27
C LYS A 55 9.87 -14.11 14.46
N ASP A 56 10.42 -14.04 15.68
CA ASP A 56 9.63 -13.78 16.89
C ASP A 56 9.17 -12.33 16.97
N ASP A 57 9.99 -11.35 16.55
CA ASP A 57 9.55 -9.97 16.41
C ASP A 57 8.36 -9.85 15.45
N CYS A 58 8.39 -10.59 14.34
CA CYS A 58 7.32 -10.59 13.35
C CYS A 58 6.04 -11.24 13.87
N LYS A 59 6.17 -12.33 14.62
CA LYS A 59 5.03 -12.95 15.32
C LYS A 59 4.37 -11.97 16.28
N GLN A 60 5.17 -11.24 17.07
CA GLN A 60 4.67 -10.24 18.02
C GLN A 60 3.96 -9.07 17.29
N ALA A 61 4.56 -8.57 16.22
CA ALA A 61 3.96 -7.52 15.40
C ALA A 61 2.62 -7.96 14.78
N TYR A 62 2.58 -9.18 14.23
CA TYR A 62 1.36 -9.79 13.71
C TYR A 62 0.29 -9.98 14.79
N MET A 63 0.66 -10.52 15.96
CA MET A 63 -0.27 -10.70 17.08
C MET A 63 -0.82 -9.38 17.59
N SER A 64 -0.04 -8.29 17.58
CA SER A 64 -0.51 -6.94 17.92
C SER A 64 -1.58 -6.44 16.93
N LEU A 65 -1.43 -6.74 15.63
CA LEU A 65 -2.45 -6.48 14.64
C LEU A 65 -3.70 -7.33 14.87
N MET A 66 -3.51 -8.64 15.17
CA MET A 66 -4.60 -9.59 15.41
C MET A 66 -5.44 -9.27 16.66
N LYS A 67 -4.85 -8.64 17.67
CA LYS A 67 -5.60 -8.12 18.85
C LYS A 67 -6.62 -7.06 18.43
N LYS A 68 -6.28 -6.20 17.48
CA LYS A 68 -7.17 -5.15 16.92
C LYS A 68 -8.21 -5.72 15.95
N ALA A 69 -7.90 -6.81 15.27
CA ALA A 69 -8.79 -7.47 14.32
C ALA A 69 -9.78 -8.42 15.02
N ILE A 70 -10.78 -7.84 15.70
CA ILE A 70 -11.75 -8.59 16.54
C ILE A 70 -12.62 -9.55 15.70
N PHE A 71 -12.90 -9.20 14.45
CA PHE A 71 -13.73 -10.00 13.53
C PHE A 71 -12.94 -11.05 12.74
N ALA A 72 -11.61 -11.10 12.88
CA ALA A 72 -10.81 -12.10 12.19
C ALA A 72 -11.12 -13.53 12.69
N PRO A 73 -11.00 -14.56 11.82
CA PRO A 73 -11.12 -15.96 12.20
C PRO A 73 -10.18 -16.36 13.35
N LYS A 74 -10.59 -17.35 14.14
CA LYS A 74 -9.78 -17.79 15.29
C LYS A 74 -8.49 -18.50 14.84
N GLU A 75 -8.54 -19.17 13.71
CA GLU A 75 -7.46 -19.93 13.10
C GLU A 75 -6.22 -19.04 12.82
N LEU A 76 -6.43 -17.78 12.47
CA LEU A 76 -5.36 -16.80 12.24
C LEU A 76 -4.63 -16.38 13.54
N LYS A 77 -5.18 -16.71 14.70
CA LYS A 77 -4.60 -16.45 16.02
C LYS A 77 -3.93 -17.68 16.62
N ASP A 78 -4.00 -18.82 15.94
CA ASP A 78 -3.40 -20.08 16.40
C ASP A 78 -1.86 -19.98 16.37
N PRO A 79 -1.15 -20.26 17.48
CA PRO A 79 0.31 -20.27 17.51
C PRO A 79 0.94 -21.16 16.44
N LYS A 80 0.35 -22.33 16.17
CA LYS A 80 0.84 -23.27 15.14
C LYS A 80 0.80 -22.65 13.73
N PHE A 81 -0.24 -21.87 13.45
CA PHE A 81 -0.36 -21.15 12.20
C PHE A 81 0.70 -20.03 12.10
N ILE A 82 0.86 -19.27 13.18
CA ILE A 82 1.80 -18.14 13.25
C ILE A 82 3.26 -18.63 13.15
N ASP A 83 3.55 -19.85 13.60
CA ASP A 83 4.86 -20.48 13.41
C ASP A 83 5.21 -20.76 11.95
N GLY A 84 4.25 -20.68 11.04
CA GLY A 84 4.43 -20.81 9.60
C GLY A 84 5.11 -19.62 8.91
N PHE A 85 5.46 -18.53 9.61
CA PHE A 85 6.21 -17.42 8.99
C PHE A 85 7.53 -17.88 8.38
N ARG A 86 7.75 -17.49 7.11
CA ARG A 86 8.98 -17.77 6.35
C ARG A 86 9.63 -16.46 5.92
N GLY A 87 10.94 -16.37 6.09
CA GLY A 87 11.72 -15.23 5.60
C GLY A 87 12.06 -15.43 4.13
N ILE A 88 11.72 -14.45 3.31
CA ILE A 88 11.93 -14.45 1.86
C ILE A 88 12.61 -13.16 1.50
N TYR A 89 13.69 -13.23 0.73
CA TYR A 89 14.25 -12.08 0.06
C TYR A 89 13.52 -11.88 -1.26
N MET A 90 12.80 -10.76 -1.36
CA MET A 90 12.06 -10.37 -2.54
C MET A 90 12.91 -9.46 -3.44
N PRO A 91 12.84 -9.64 -4.77
CA PRO A 91 13.55 -8.79 -5.72
C PRO A 91 12.91 -7.42 -5.82
N TYR A 92 13.73 -6.36 -5.86
CA TYR A 92 13.32 -4.98 -6.01
C TYR A 92 14.19 -4.24 -7.00
N TRP A 93 13.57 -3.38 -7.81
CA TRP A 93 14.28 -2.35 -8.55
C TRP A 93 14.37 -1.10 -7.70
N THR A 94 15.59 -0.60 -7.50
CA THR A 94 15.88 0.61 -6.71
C THR A 94 16.32 1.72 -7.65
N TYR A 95 15.51 2.78 -7.73
CA TYR A 95 15.71 3.89 -8.66
C TYR A 95 16.41 5.06 -7.98
N TYR A 96 17.35 5.66 -8.70
CA TYR A 96 18.02 6.90 -8.35
C TYR A 96 17.58 7.97 -9.32
N ILE A 97 16.93 9.01 -8.82
CA ILE A 97 16.25 10.01 -9.65
C ILE A 97 16.84 11.37 -9.38
N THR A 98 17.15 12.10 -10.45
CA THR A 98 17.55 13.50 -10.40
C THR A 98 16.46 14.38 -10.98
N GLN A 99 16.29 15.55 -10.40
CA GLN A 99 15.42 16.61 -10.91
C GLN A 99 16.19 17.90 -10.99
N LYS A 100 16.27 18.48 -12.19
CA LYS A 100 16.95 19.75 -12.44
C LYS A 100 16.15 20.56 -13.43
N ALA A 101 15.50 21.62 -12.94
CA ALA A 101 14.72 22.52 -13.76
C ALA A 101 14.52 23.89 -13.10
N PRO A 102 14.35 24.95 -13.87
CA PRO A 102 13.70 26.16 -13.36
C PRO A 102 12.24 25.84 -13.05
N ILE A 103 11.74 26.26 -11.91
CA ILE A 103 10.36 26.06 -11.50
C ILE A 103 9.61 27.38 -11.42
N SER A 104 8.35 27.36 -11.86
CA SER A 104 7.41 28.46 -11.75
C SER A 104 6.06 27.90 -11.32
N LEU A 105 5.73 28.02 -10.04
CA LEU A 105 4.58 27.38 -9.43
C LEU A 105 3.50 28.41 -9.08
N PRO A 106 2.25 28.21 -9.51
CA PRO A 106 1.13 29.02 -9.05
C PRO A 106 0.81 28.66 -7.59
N ALA A 107 0.69 29.68 -6.76
CA ALA A 107 0.30 29.53 -5.37
C ALA A 107 -0.78 30.55 -5.01
N LYS A 108 -1.56 30.25 -3.98
CA LYS A 108 -2.63 31.13 -3.51
C LYS A 108 -2.69 31.14 -1.99
N ARG A 109 -3.09 32.28 -1.46
CA ARG A 109 -3.40 32.46 -0.04
C ARG A 109 -4.80 33.03 0.06
N SER A 110 -5.65 32.42 0.84
CA SER A 110 -7.01 32.90 1.11
C SER A 110 -7.13 33.29 2.57
N HIS A 111 -7.66 34.47 2.82
CA HIS A 111 -7.99 34.97 4.15
C HIS A 111 -9.39 35.57 4.17
N ARG A 112 -10.03 35.55 5.32
CA ARG A 112 -11.35 36.14 5.50
C ARG A 112 -11.21 37.59 5.96
N SER A 113 -11.93 38.49 5.30
CA SER A 113 -12.05 39.89 5.67
C SER A 113 -13.54 40.24 5.73
N GLY A 114 -14.11 40.28 6.93
CA GLY A 114 -15.56 40.45 7.14
C GLY A 114 -16.31 39.25 6.52
N ASP A 115 -17.25 39.54 5.62
CA ASP A 115 -18.07 38.55 4.91
C ASP A 115 -17.42 38.06 3.60
N TYR A 116 -16.27 38.55 3.26
CA TYR A 116 -15.55 38.22 2.03
C TYR A 116 -14.39 37.25 2.28
N ILE A 117 -14.16 36.37 1.30
CA ILE A 117 -12.93 35.56 1.21
C ILE A 117 -12.07 36.22 0.12
N ILE A 118 -10.96 36.81 0.54
CA ILE A 118 -9.97 37.36 -0.36
C ILE A 118 -8.95 36.29 -0.67
N THR A 119 -8.66 36.07 -1.97
CA THR A 119 -7.66 35.14 -2.43
C THR A 119 -6.59 35.86 -3.23
N ASP A 120 -5.40 35.91 -2.67
CA ASP A 120 -4.22 36.44 -3.33
C ASP A 120 -3.56 35.32 -4.16
N HIS A 121 -3.20 35.66 -5.39
CA HIS A 121 -2.50 34.75 -6.30
C HIS A 121 -1.03 35.12 -6.39
N PHE A 122 -0.17 34.13 -6.22
CA PHE A 122 1.28 34.29 -6.26
C PHE A 122 1.85 33.40 -7.38
N ARG A 123 2.99 33.84 -7.90
CA ARG A 123 3.84 32.98 -8.75
C ARG A 123 5.17 32.83 -8.03
N LEU A 124 5.52 31.60 -7.70
CA LEU A 124 6.75 31.27 -7.01
C LEU A 124 7.76 30.78 -8.05
N GLU A 125 8.85 31.48 -8.18
CA GLU A 125 9.90 31.19 -9.15
C GLU A 125 11.18 30.77 -8.42
N GLY A 126 11.88 29.77 -8.96
CA GLY A 126 13.10 29.26 -8.37
C GLY A 126 13.79 28.23 -9.27
N SER A 127 14.85 27.63 -8.77
CA SER A 127 15.53 26.51 -9.42
C SER A 127 15.45 25.28 -8.53
N LEU A 128 15.08 24.14 -9.13
CA LEU A 128 15.06 22.84 -8.49
C LEU A 128 16.36 22.10 -8.79
N ASP A 129 17.02 21.59 -7.78
CA ASP A 129 18.08 20.59 -7.87
C ASP A 129 17.84 19.56 -6.75
N ALA A 130 17.26 18.42 -7.08
CA ALA A 130 16.92 17.39 -6.14
C ALA A 130 17.44 16.02 -6.59
N TYR A 131 17.83 15.21 -5.62
CA TYR A 131 18.29 13.85 -5.83
C TYR A 131 17.56 12.89 -4.87
N TYR A 132 16.82 11.97 -5.44
CA TYR A 132 16.09 10.93 -4.72
C TYR A 132 16.82 9.61 -4.83
N LYS A 133 17.24 9.10 -3.69
CA LYS A 133 17.95 7.82 -3.61
C LYS A 133 17.03 6.74 -3.08
N GLY A 134 16.86 5.67 -3.86
CA GLY A 134 16.28 4.44 -3.36
C GLY A 134 14.76 4.37 -3.39
N LEU A 135 14.12 5.02 -4.36
CA LEU A 135 12.72 4.74 -4.66
C LEU A 135 12.62 3.31 -5.19
N SER A 136 11.94 2.43 -4.44
CA SER A 136 12.01 1.01 -4.69
C SER A 136 10.63 0.42 -5.00
N TYR A 137 10.58 -0.41 -6.04
CA TYR A 137 9.42 -1.16 -6.47
C TYR A 137 9.79 -2.62 -6.62
N ASP A 138 8.87 -3.53 -6.31
CA ASP A 138 9.14 -4.96 -6.45
C ASP A 138 9.39 -5.33 -7.93
N ALA A 139 10.14 -6.39 -8.11
CA ALA A 139 10.55 -6.88 -9.43
C ALA A 139 9.99 -8.28 -9.71
N SER A 140 8.99 -8.72 -8.92
CA SER A 140 8.34 -10.03 -9.05
C SER A 140 6.89 -9.88 -9.45
N SER A 141 6.48 -10.50 -10.54
CA SER A 141 5.08 -10.56 -10.96
C SER A 141 4.18 -11.38 -10.03
N SER A 142 4.77 -12.19 -9.15
CA SER A 142 4.07 -13.00 -8.17
C SER A 142 3.78 -12.26 -6.86
N PHE A 143 4.40 -11.11 -6.63
CA PHE A 143 4.21 -10.29 -5.44
C PHE A 143 3.24 -9.15 -5.73
N ASP A 144 2.09 -9.14 -5.05
CA ASP A 144 1.04 -8.13 -5.28
C ASP A 144 1.56 -6.71 -5.00
N ASP A 145 1.48 -5.83 -6.00
CA ASP A 145 1.89 -4.42 -5.92
C ASP A 145 1.30 -3.70 -4.69
N SER A 146 0.02 -3.94 -4.38
CA SER A 146 -0.66 -3.26 -3.28
C SER A 146 -0.13 -3.69 -1.91
N ILE A 147 0.43 -4.88 -1.82
CA ILE A 147 1.09 -5.39 -0.61
C ILE A 147 2.49 -4.82 -0.54
N SER A 148 3.26 -4.90 -1.62
CA SER A 148 4.61 -4.37 -1.75
C SER A 148 4.68 -2.88 -1.40
N GLU A 149 3.82 -2.05 -1.99
CA GLU A 149 3.76 -0.61 -1.72
C GLU A 149 3.36 -0.30 -0.26
N LYS A 150 2.41 -1.07 0.30
CA LYS A 150 2.01 -0.89 1.71
C LYS A 150 3.09 -1.33 2.69
N LEU A 151 3.92 -2.30 2.31
CA LEU A 151 5.01 -2.80 3.13
C LEU A 151 6.15 -1.79 3.29
N ALA A 152 6.35 -0.91 2.31
CA ALA A 152 7.27 0.22 2.38
C ALA A 152 6.96 1.16 3.58
N PRO A 153 7.89 1.97 4.08
CA PRO A 153 9.21 2.21 3.51
C PRO A 153 10.28 1.21 3.97
N TYR A 154 11.29 1.05 3.14
CA TYR A 154 12.56 0.43 3.50
C TYR A 154 13.64 1.51 3.63
N ASP A 155 14.50 1.40 4.62
CA ASP A 155 15.64 2.30 4.77
C ASP A 155 16.80 1.81 3.90
N VAL A 156 16.91 2.40 2.72
CA VAL A 156 17.95 2.08 1.74
C VAL A 156 19.36 2.45 2.18
N LYS A 157 19.51 3.27 3.24
CA LYS A 157 20.84 3.58 3.81
C LYS A 157 21.51 2.36 4.41
N ASN A 158 20.71 1.38 4.82
CA ASN A 158 21.17 0.11 5.38
C ASN A 158 21.44 -0.97 4.33
N MET A 159 21.36 -0.65 3.03
CA MET A 159 21.74 -1.59 1.97
C MET A 159 23.23 -1.94 2.05
N LYS A 160 23.52 -3.22 1.86
CA LYS A 160 24.88 -3.77 1.77
C LYS A 160 25.11 -4.33 0.38
N ARG A 161 26.36 -4.45 -0.05
CA ARG A 161 26.67 -5.17 -1.29
C ARG A 161 26.23 -6.60 -1.16
N PHE A 162 25.56 -7.09 -2.19
CA PHE A 162 25.04 -8.45 -2.20
C PHE A 162 26.17 -9.49 -2.15
N THR A 163 26.05 -10.43 -1.24
CA THR A 163 26.81 -11.68 -1.21
C THR A 163 25.83 -12.84 -0.98
N PRO A 164 26.04 -14.01 -1.62
CA PRO A 164 25.14 -15.16 -1.44
C PRO A 164 25.00 -15.64 0.00
N ALA A 165 25.97 -15.32 0.86
CA ALA A 165 25.92 -15.67 2.28
C ALA A 165 24.70 -15.10 3.02
N PHE A 166 24.15 -13.97 2.55
CA PHE A 166 22.93 -13.38 3.14
C PHE A 166 21.69 -14.22 2.91
N LEU A 167 21.67 -15.05 1.88
CA LEU A 167 20.52 -15.90 1.55
C LEU A 167 20.48 -17.17 2.42
N SER A 168 21.53 -17.45 3.16
CA SER A 168 21.60 -18.66 3.99
C SER A 168 20.54 -18.65 5.09
N GLY A 169 19.66 -19.65 5.10
CA GLY A 169 18.55 -19.74 6.05
C GLY A 169 17.27 -19.03 5.63
N PHE A 170 17.22 -18.44 4.43
CA PHE A 170 16.07 -17.73 3.89
C PHE A 170 15.70 -18.25 2.50
N TYR A 171 14.47 -18.06 2.10
CA TYR A 171 14.06 -18.19 0.71
C TYR A 171 14.46 -16.93 -0.06
N ALA A 172 14.60 -17.04 -1.36
CA ALA A 172 14.83 -15.90 -2.24
C ALA A 172 14.04 -16.11 -3.54
N ASP A 173 13.41 -15.05 -3.97
CA ASP A 173 12.75 -14.97 -5.26
C ASP A 173 13.65 -14.25 -6.27
N THR A 174 13.38 -14.41 -7.57
CA THR A 174 14.15 -13.79 -8.65
C THR A 174 13.34 -12.71 -9.35
N ALA A 175 14.05 -11.71 -9.94
CA ALA A 175 13.37 -10.67 -10.71
C ALA A 175 12.90 -11.24 -12.06
N ASP A 176 11.60 -11.21 -12.31
CA ASP A 176 11.00 -11.59 -13.59
C ASP A 176 10.40 -10.40 -14.35
N LEU A 177 10.52 -9.21 -13.78
CA LEU A 177 10.07 -7.95 -14.39
C LEU A 177 11.26 -7.05 -14.71
N PRO A 178 11.29 -6.42 -15.91
CA PRO A 178 12.32 -5.46 -16.26
C PRO A 178 12.15 -4.14 -15.47
N SER A 179 13.26 -3.45 -15.21
CA SER A 179 13.26 -2.18 -14.47
C SER A 179 12.43 -1.07 -15.12
N THR A 180 12.12 -1.18 -16.40
CA THR A 180 11.32 -0.20 -17.15
C THR A 180 9.86 -0.16 -16.71
N VAL A 181 9.34 -1.23 -16.09
CA VAL A 181 7.93 -1.36 -15.69
C VAL A 181 7.53 -0.26 -14.72
N TYR A 182 8.32 0.00 -13.69
CA TYR A 182 8.02 0.97 -12.63
C TYR A 182 8.79 2.29 -12.74
N ALA A 183 9.57 2.50 -13.81
CA ALA A 183 10.35 3.73 -13.96
C ALA A 183 9.47 4.99 -13.95
N SER A 184 8.29 4.93 -14.57
CA SER A 184 7.33 6.04 -14.55
C SER A 184 6.75 6.28 -13.14
N ASP A 185 6.45 5.23 -12.38
CA ASP A 185 5.92 5.35 -11.02
C ASP A 185 6.97 5.95 -10.08
N ALA A 186 8.24 5.56 -10.27
CA ALA A 186 9.35 6.12 -9.51
C ALA A 186 9.54 7.62 -9.80
N MET A 187 9.42 8.04 -11.07
CA MET A 187 9.47 9.47 -11.43
C MET A 187 8.29 10.24 -10.84
N ASP A 188 7.08 9.69 -10.90
CA ASP A 188 5.88 10.32 -10.33
C ASP A 188 5.97 10.40 -8.79
N ALA A 189 6.54 9.38 -8.13
CA ALA A 189 6.81 9.42 -6.70
C ALA A 189 7.85 10.49 -6.32
N ALA A 190 8.91 10.65 -7.12
CA ALA A 190 9.89 11.72 -6.93
C ALA A 190 9.23 13.11 -7.04
N CYS A 191 8.35 13.32 -8.03
CA CYS A 191 7.59 14.55 -8.17
C CYS A 191 6.69 14.82 -6.95
N THR A 192 6.00 13.79 -6.46
CA THR A 192 5.16 13.90 -5.26
C THR A 192 5.98 14.28 -4.03
N ASN A 193 7.16 13.69 -3.86
CA ASN A 193 8.07 14.03 -2.77
C ASN A 193 8.57 15.47 -2.89
N THR A 194 8.93 15.92 -4.10
CA THR A 194 9.33 17.30 -4.36
C THR A 194 8.25 18.30 -3.95
N VAL A 195 6.99 18.05 -4.31
CA VAL A 195 5.86 18.91 -3.88
C VAL A 195 5.76 18.95 -2.35
N SER A 196 5.93 17.82 -1.69
CA SER A 196 5.90 17.73 -0.23
C SER A 196 7.04 18.53 0.41
N GLU A 197 8.24 18.47 -0.15
CA GLU A 197 9.41 19.21 0.37
C GLU A 197 9.27 20.71 0.11
N ILE A 198 8.89 21.12 -1.10
CA ILE A 198 8.62 22.52 -1.44
C ILE A 198 7.60 23.13 -0.47
N SER A 199 6.55 22.38 -0.11
CA SER A 199 5.50 22.85 0.79
C SER A 199 6.00 23.10 2.23
N LYS A 200 7.17 22.59 2.61
CA LYS A 200 7.79 22.78 3.94
C LYS A 200 8.72 23.99 3.99
N GLU A 201 9.14 24.50 2.83
CA GLU A 201 10.03 25.66 2.78
C GLU A 201 9.37 26.91 3.39
N PRO A 202 10.10 27.72 4.15
CA PRO A 202 9.56 28.91 4.82
C PRO A 202 8.87 29.90 3.87
N ALA A 203 9.36 30.03 2.64
CA ALA A 203 8.77 30.90 1.61
C ALA A 203 7.35 30.49 1.22
N PHE A 204 6.98 29.22 1.45
CA PHE A 204 5.65 28.67 1.12
C PHE A 204 4.71 28.64 2.32
N THR A 205 5.14 29.14 3.49
CA THR A 205 4.31 29.13 4.69
C THR A 205 3.01 29.90 4.48
N GLY A 206 1.88 29.23 4.67
CA GLY A 206 0.55 29.82 4.48
C GLY A 206 0.11 29.96 3.02
N LEU A 207 0.90 29.47 2.07
CA LEU A 207 0.54 29.38 0.65
C LEU A 207 0.03 27.97 0.32
N SER A 208 -0.98 27.91 -0.53
CA SER A 208 -1.46 26.65 -1.14
C SER A 208 -0.93 26.59 -2.56
N VAL A 209 -0.04 25.62 -2.83
CA VAL A 209 0.43 25.33 -4.19
C VAL A 209 -0.60 24.45 -4.89
N ASP A 210 -0.89 24.75 -6.14
CA ASP A 210 -1.78 23.91 -6.95
C ASP A 210 -1.03 22.66 -7.42
N SER A 211 -1.33 21.52 -6.80
CA SER A 211 -0.68 20.24 -7.09
C SER A 211 -1.10 19.61 -8.42
N ASP A 212 -2.20 20.08 -9.00
CA ASP A 212 -2.68 19.62 -10.32
C ASP A 212 -2.02 20.39 -11.47
N SER A 213 -1.07 21.28 -11.14
CA SER A 213 -0.35 22.06 -12.13
C SER A 213 0.52 21.16 -13.02
N ALA A 214 0.43 21.36 -14.33
CA ALA A 214 1.33 20.74 -15.29
C ALA A 214 2.82 21.07 -15.01
N ALA A 215 3.08 22.14 -14.23
CA ALA A 215 4.41 22.51 -13.77
C ALA A 215 5.04 21.49 -12.80
N LEU A 216 4.26 20.58 -12.21
CA LEU A 216 4.71 19.53 -11.31
C LEU A 216 4.82 18.13 -11.98
N SER A 217 4.73 18.11 -13.30
CA SER A 217 4.93 16.86 -14.08
C SER A 217 6.42 16.46 -14.12
N PRO A 218 6.74 15.18 -14.31
CA PRO A 218 8.12 14.72 -14.45
C PRO A 218 8.92 15.51 -15.51
N LEU A 219 8.28 15.84 -16.64
CA LEU A 219 8.90 16.60 -17.70
C LEU A 219 9.23 18.03 -17.26
N SER A 220 8.28 18.70 -16.62
CA SER A 220 8.45 20.10 -16.16
C SER A 220 9.49 20.25 -15.05
N LEU A 221 9.63 19.23 -14.20
CA LEU A 221 10.63 19.17 -13.13
C LEU A 221 11.99 18.63 -13.60
N GLY A 222 12.15 18.35 -14.89
CA GLY A 222 13.40 17.78 -15.44
C GLY A 222 13.77 16.47 -14.77
N THR A 223 12.78 15.63 -14.50
CA THR A 223 12.94 14.36 -13.77
C THR A 223 13.53 13.30 -14.68
N THR A 224 14.65 12.72 -14.28
CA THR A 224 15.33 11.66 -15.03
C THR A 224 15.77 10.55 -14.09
N VAL A 225 15.65 9.31 -14.55
CA VAL A 225 16.24 8.14 -13.87
C VAL A 225 17.72 8.13 -14.21
N LYS A 226 18.58 8.33 -13.21
CA LYS A 226 20.05 8.34 -13.36
C LYS A 226 20.60 6.93 -13.38
N GLU A 227 20.12 6.08 -12.49
CA GLU A 227 20.61 4.73 -12.27
C GLU A 227 19.49 3.86 -11.71
N THR A 228 19.58 2.55 -11.95
CA THR A 228 18.65 1.56 -11.39
C THR A 228 19.43 0.34 -10.97
N ASP A 229 19.28 -0.04 -9.70
CA ASP A 229 19.96 -1.21 -9.12
C ASP A 229 18.95 -2.33 -8.84
N TYR A 230 19.36 -3.56 -9.13
CA TYR A 230 18.68 -4.76 -8.67
C TYR A 230 19.06 -5.04 -7.23
N SER A 231 18.09 -5.10 -6.33
CA SER A 231 18.27 -5.23 -4.89
C SER A 231 17.37 -6.30 -4.29
N MET A 232 17.79 -6.90 -3.17
CA MET A 232 17.02 -7.89 -2.43
C MET A 232 16.51 -7.31 -1.11
N PHE A 233 15.20 -7.37 -0.88
CA PHE A 233 14.57 -6.82 0.33
C PHE A 233 13.96 -7.89 1.20
N PRO A 234 14.10 -7.79 2.55
CA PRO A 234 13.67 -8.82 3.47
C PRO A 234 12.16 -8.73 3.76
N VAL A 235 11.44 -9.81 3.51
CA VAL A 235 10.01 -9.93 3.78
C VAL A 235 9.73 -11.21 4.56
N TRP A 236 9.04 -11.11 5.68
CA TRP A 236 8.44 -12.25 6.35
C TRP A 236 7.05 -12.49 5.78
N PHE A 237 6.80 -13.72 5.38
CA PHE A 237 5.60 -14.11 4.66
C PHE A 237 4.85 -15.23 5.37
N LEU A 238 3.53 -15.07 5.52
CA LEU A 238 2.63 -16.07 6.05
C LEU A 238 1.42 -16.18 5.14
N SER A 239 1.16 -17.36 4.60
CA SER A 239 -0.01 -17.62 3.75
C SER A 239 -1.09 -18.36 4.54
N TYR A 240 -2.34 -17.95 4.34
CA TYR A 240 -3.52 -18.61 4.86
C TYR A 240 -4.46 -18.95 3.71
N ARG A 241 -4.81 -20.22 3.61
CA ARG A 241 -5.77 -20.68 2.61
C ARG A 241 -7.05 -21.14 3.29
N ASN A 242 -8.18 -20.58 2.87
CA ASN A 242 -9.49 -21.02 3.28
C ASN A 242 -10.35 -21.21 2.03
N LYS A 243 -10.61 -22.48 1.67
CA LYS A 243 -11.24 -22.89 0.42
C LYS A 243 -10.47 -22.32 -0.79
N ASP A 244 -11.10 -21.51 -1.62
CA ASP A 244 -10.52 -20.94 -2.84
C ASP A 244 -9.81 -19.61 -2.59
N ARG A 245 -9.96 -19.02 -1.39
CA ARG A 245 -9.33 -17.75 -1.06
C ARG A 245 -7.99 -17.96 -0.37
N VAL A 246 -6.98 -17.31 -0.90
CA VAL A 246 -5.66 -17.21 -0.27
C VAL A 246 -5.49 -15.81 0.28
N ALA A 247 -5.25 -15.69 1.57
CA ALA A 247 -4.94 -14.44 2.24
C ALA A 247 -3.47 -14.47 2.69
N TYR A 248 -2.83 -13.33 2.63
CA TYR A 248 -1.42 -13.19 2.99
C TYR A 248 -1.25 -12.23 4.14
N ALA A 249 -0.32 -12.56 5.02
CA ALA A 249 0.24 -11.63 5.97
C ALA A 249 1.73 -11.49 5.68
N THR A 250 2.16 -10.26 5.45
CA THR A 250 3.54 -9.92 5.18
C THR A 250 4.05 -8.96 6.24
N VAL A 251 5.30 -9.13 6.63
CA VAL A 251 5.95 -8.23 7.59
C VAL A 251 7.27 -7.77 6.99
N ASN A 252 7.49 -6.47 6.99
CA ASN A 252 8.76 -5.89 6.56
C ASN A 252 9.89 -6.38 7.48
N GLY A 253 10.83 -7.13 6.93
CA GLY A 253 11.92 -7.75 7.68
C GLY A 253 12.93 -6.76 8.27
N GLN A 254 12.88 -5.50 7.85
CA GLN A 254 13.70 -4.42 8.38
C GLN A 254 12.98 -3.62 9.47
N THR A 255 11.74 -3.18 9.18
CA THR A 255 11.01 -2.23 10.06
C THR A 255 10.02 -2.91 11.00
N GLY A 256 9.58 -4.13 10.68
CA GLY A 256 8.52 -4.83 11.41
C GLY A 256 7.10 -4.38 11.05
N LYS A 257 6.93 -3.55 10.00
CA LYS A 257 5.61 -3.11 9.55
C LYS A 257 4.82 -4.29 8.99
N VAL A 258 3.60 -4.48 9.51
CA VAL A 258 2.72 -5.58 9.11
C VAL A 258 1.71 -5.11 8.08
N VAL A 259 1.57 -5.88 7.02
CA VAL A 259 0.51 -5.75 6.02
C VAL A 259 -0.19 -7.11 5.92
N ALA A 260 -1.49 -7.14 6.20
CA ALA A 260 -2.24 -8.38 6.16
C ALA A 260 -3.60 -8.18 5.50
N ASP A 261 -3.97 -9.13 4.65
CA ASP A 261 -5.32 -9.26 4.13
C ASP A 261 -6.09 -10.23 5.03
N LEU A 262 -6.86 -9.65 5.96
CA LEU A 262 -7.54 -10.43 6.99
C LEU A 262 -8.99 -10.70 6.57
N PRO A 263 -9.38 -11.98 6.40
CA PRO A 263 -10.77 -12.31 6.18
C PRO A 263 -11.62 -11.99 7.42
N ILE A 264 -12.88 -11.64 7.19
CA ILE A 264 -13.85 -11.37 8.25
C ILE A 264 -14.67 -12.63 8.51
N SER A 265 -14.76 -13.04 9.77
CA SER A 265 -15.68 -14.08 10.21
C SER A 265 -17.10 -13.53 10.26
N VAL A 266 -17.97 -13.97 9.35
CA VAL A 266 -19.36 -13.49 9.23
C VAL A 266 -20.13 -13.63 10.55
N GLY A 267 -19.98 -14.78 11.25
CA GLY A 267 -20.65 -15.00 12.53
C GLY A 267 -20.24 -14.00 13.62
N LYS A 268 -18.94 -13.72 13.74
CA LYS A 268 -18.44 -12.73 14.70
C LYS A 268 -18.88 -11.31 14.35
N PHE A 269 -18.92 -10.98 13.05
CA PHE A 269 -19.38 -9.68 12.57
C PHE A 269 -20.86 -9.47 12.87
N LEU A 270 -21.73 -10.45 12.57
CA LEU A 270 -23.16 -10.37 12.86
C LEU A 270 -23.43 -10.25 14.37
N PHE A 271 -22.73 -11.04 15.19
CA PHE A 271 -22.89 -10.98 16.63
C PHE A 271 -22.41 -9.63 17.20
N GLY A 272 -21.27 -9.13 16.74
CA GLY A 272 -20.73 -7.83 17.15
C GLY A 272 -21.62 -6.67 16.73
N SER A 273 -22.20 -6.71 15.51
CA SER A 273 -23.13 -5.68 15.05
C SER A 273 -24.45 -5.71 15.83
N LEU A 274 -24.95 -6.89 16.22
CA LEU A 274 -26.12 -7.01 17.08
C LEU A 274 -25.88 -6.38 18.47
N ILE A 275 -24.72 -6.66 19.09
CA ILE A 275 -24.35 -6.06 20.38
C ILE A 275 -24.26 -4.53 20.26
N ALA A 276 -23.70 -4.00 19.17
CA ALA A 276 -23.61 -2.56 18.94
C ALA A 276 -24.96 -1.91 18.67
N ALA A 277 -25.90 -2.63 18.06
CA ALA A 277 -27.24 -2.13 17.77
C ALA A 277 -28.11 -1.95 19.01
N ILE A 278 -27.94 -2.79 20.05
CA ILE A 278 -28.76 -2.75 21.28
C ILE A 278 -28.69 -1.38 22.00
N PRO A 279 -27.53 -0.83 22.34
CA PRO A 279 -27.46 0.47 23.02
C PRO A 279 -27.98 1.61 22.15
N ILE A 280 -27.79 1.54 20.83
CA ILE A 280 -28.33 2.53 19.88
C ILE A 280 -29.85 2.47 19.88
N TYR A 281 -30.42 1.27 19.87
CA TYR A 281 -31.87 1.07 19.94
C TYR A 281 -32.44 1.63 21.25
N ILE A 282 -31.84 1.32 22.38
CA ILE A 282 -32.25 1.82 23.71
C ILE A 282 -32.21 3.36 23.74
N LEU A 283 -31.08 3.94 23.21
CA LEU A 283 -30.93 5.39 23.14
C LEU A 283 -32.03 6.05 22.30
N LEU A 284 -32.37 5.48 21.16
CA LEU A 284 -33.44 5.97 20.29
C LEU A 284 -34.81 5.87 20.99
N CYS A 285 -35.08 4.79 21.73
CA CYS A 285 -36.32 4.65 22.49
C CYS A 285 -36.47 5.68 23.61
N LEU A 286 -35.34 6.10 24.22
CA LEU A 286 -35.34 7.04 25.34
C LEU A 286 -35.40 8.51 24.91
N LEU A 287 -34.78 8.84 23.77
CA LEU A 287 -34.57 10.23 23.35
C LEU A 287 -35.62 10.74 22.33
N THR A 288 -36.34 9.85 21.63
CA THR A 288 -37.22 10.28 20.53
C THR A 288 -38.53 9.55 20.55
N VAL A 289 -39.64 10.31 20.42
CA VAL A 289 -40.95 9.76 20.06
C VAL A 289 -41.03 9.72 18.54
N LEU A 290 -40.63 8.59 17.97
CA LEU A 290 -40.64 8.39 16.51
C LEU A 290 -41.99 7.81 16.09
N THR A 291 -42.66 8.44 15.13
CA THR A 291 -43.80 7.84 14.47
C THR A 291 -43.39 6.65 13.59
N PRO A 292 -44.24 5.64 13.36
CA PRO A 292 -43.91 4.50 12.52
C PRO A 292 -43.41 4.89 11.11
N GLY A 293 -43.96 5.96 10.54
CA GLY A 293 -43.54 6.47 9.23
C GLY A 293 -42.13 7.07 9.25
N MET A 294 -41.77 7.83 10.29
CA MET A 294 -40.42 8.37 10.46
C MET A 294 -39.38 7.27 10.64
N THR A 295 -39.72 6.25 11.44
CA THR A 295 -38.84 5.10 11.65
C THR A 295 -38.56 4.37 10.33
N LEU A 296 -39.58 4.14 9.51
CA LEU A 296 -39.45 3.46 8.23
C LEU A 296 -38.59 4.27 7.24
N THR A 297 -38.74 5.59 7.19
CA THR A 297 -37.92 6.45 6.32
C THR A 297 -36.49 6.46 6.75
N ILE A 298 -36.19 6.58 8.04
CA ILE A 298 -34.80 6.55 8.56
C ILE A 298 -34.13 5.20 8.25
N VAL A 299 -34.82 4.09 8.53
CA VAL A 299 -34.27 2.74 8.24
C VAL A 299 -34.08 2.56 6.74
N GLY A 300 -35.01 3.04 5.90
CA GLY A 300 -34.87 2.99 4.44
C GLY A 300 -33.65 3.75 3.94
N VAL A 301 -33.43 4.97 4.40
CA VAL A 301 -32.23 5.77 4.04
C VAL A 301 -30.93 5.10 4.51
N LEU A 302 -30.90 4.60 5.75
CA LEU A 302 -29.73 3.90 6.27
C LEU A 302 -29.44 2.61 5.49
N ALA A 303 -30.47 1.86 5.08
CA ALA A 303 -30.33 0.66 4.27
C ALA A 303 -29.78 0.98 2.88
N ILE A 304 -30.20 2.08 2.25
CA ILE A 304 -29.66 2.55 0.97
C ILE A 304 -28.18 2.93 1.12
N ILE A 305 -27.82 3.71 2.13
CA ILE A 305 -26.44 4.09 2.39
C ILE A 305 -25.56 2.86 2.64
N ALA A 306 -26.03 1.93 3.48
CA ALA A 306 -25.31 0.69 3.76
C ALA A 306 -25.10 -0.16 2.50
N ASN A 307 -26.13 -0.24 1.63
CA ASN A 307 -26.02 -0.97 0.35
C ASN A 307 -25.00 -0.32 -0.59
N ILE A 308 -24.97 1.01 -0.69
CA ILE A 308 -24.00 1.73 -1.51
C ILE A 308 -22.57 1.48 -0.97
N CYS A 309 -22.36 1.60 0.33
CA CYS A 309 -21.05 1.33 0.95
C CYS A 309 -20.62 -0.13 0.71
N TYR A 310 -21.52 -1.07 0.90
CA TYR A 310 -21.26 -2.49 0.71
C TYR A 310 -20.93 -2.83 -0.75
N SER A 311 -21.66 -2.27 -1.70
CA SER A 311 -21.39 -2.49 -3.14
C SER A 311 -20.05 -1.90 -3.57
N GLN A 312 -19.65 -0.77 -3.00
CA GLN A 312 -18.31 -0.18 -3.25
C GLN A 312 -17.19 -1.07 -2.71
N GLU A 313 -17.34 -1.59 -1.49
CA GLU A 313 -16.35 -2.52 -0.90
C GLU A 313 -16.26 -3.83 -1.69
N LEU A 314 -17.38 -4.41 -2.11
CA LEU A 314 -17.38 -5.61 -2.96
C LEU A 314 -16.69 -5.37 -4.29
N THR A 315 -16.91 -4.21 -4.92
CA THR A 315 -16.26 -3.84 -6.17
C THR A 315 -14.75 -3.69 -5.95
N MET A 316 -14.33 -3.06 -4.85
CA MET A 316 -12.90 -2.93 -4.51
C MET A 316 -12.23 -4.29 -4.28
N ILE A 317 -12.92 -5.21 -3.60
CA ILE A 317 -12.43 -6.57 -3.38
C ILE A 317 -12.32 -7.33 -4.71
N ALA A 318 -13.35 -7.27 -5.55
CA ALA A 318 -13.35 -7.94 -6.85
C ALA A 318 -12.24 -7.42 -7.79
N VAL A 319 -12.01 -6.11 -7.82
CA VAL A 319 -10.92 -5.48 -8.59
C VAL A 319 -9.55 -5.94 -8.07
N LYS A 320 -9.40 -6.05 -6.74
CA LYS A 320 -8.16 -6.52 -6.13
C LYS A 320 -7.93 -8.02 -6.40
N GLU A 321 -8.96 -8.86 -6.27
CA GLU A 321 -8.86 -10.30 -6.53
C GLU A 321 -8.62 -10.62 -8.00
N ALA A 322 -9.14 -9.80 -8.91
CA ALA A 322 -8.89 -9.92 -10.35
C ALA A 322 -7.47 -9.51 -10.76
N GLY A 323 -6.67 -8.89 -9.87
CA GLY A 323 -5.32 -8.41 -10.17
C GLY A 323 -5.26 -7.36 -11.29
N THR A 324 -6.40 -6.74 -11.64
CA THR A 324 -6.49 -5.77 -12.75
C THR A 324 -5.77 -4.46 -12.47
N GLU A 325 -5.29 -4.24 -11.27
CA GLU A 325 -4.49 -3.09 -10.85
C GLU A 325 -3.03 -3.45 -10.54
N ASP A 326 -2.68 -4.73 -10.54
CA ASP A 326 -1.33 -5.23 -10.37
C ASP A 326 -0.54 -5.01 -11.66
N LYS A 327 0.38 -4.06 -11.61
CA LYS A 327 1.15 -3.63 -12.78
C LYS A 327 2.19 -4.68 -13.16
N GLY A 328 2.80 -5.32 -12.14
CA GLY A 328 3.78 -6.36 -12.37
C GLY A 328 3.18 -7.56 -13.08
N ARG A 329 2.08 -8.06 -12.57
CA ARG A 329 1.36 -9.18 -13.18
C ARG A 329 0.91 -8.86 -14.61
N ILE A 330 0.39 -7.67 -14.84
CA ILE A 330 -0.08 -7.25 -16.18
C ILE A 330 1.09 -7.05 -17.13
N ALA A 331 2.23 -6.53 -16.67
CA ALA A 331 3.43 -6.40 -17.47
C ALA A 331 3.92 -7.76 -18.03
N LYS A 332 3.75 -8.83 -17.23
CA LYS A 332 4.10 -10.19 -17.62
C LYS A 332 3.04 -10.85 -18.51
N GLU A 333 1.77 -10.76 -18.13
CA GLU A 333 0.67 -11.47 -18.81
C GLU A 333 0.15 -10.72 -20.05
N GLN A 334 0.11 -9.37 -20.00
CA GLN A 334 -0.49 -8.51 -21.03
C GLN A 334 0.30 -7.19 -21.18
N PRO A 335 1.52 -7.23 -21.73
CA PRO A 335 2.39 -6.05 -21.81
C PRO A 335 1.76 -4.89 -22.59
N GLU A 336 0.85 -5.16 -23.53
CA GLU A 336 0.12 -4.15 -24.30
C GLU A 336 -0.80 -3.26 -23.45
N ALA A 337 -1.32 -3.80 -22.34
CA ALA A 337 -2.20 -3.07 -21.43
C ALA A 337 -1.45 -2.10 -20.49
N LEU A 338 -0.12 -2.17 -20.41
CA LEU A 338 0.71 -1.43 -19.49
C LEU A 338 0.54 0.10 -19.60
N GLY A 339 0.42 0.61 -20.83
CA GLY A 339 0.20 2.04 -21.08
C GLY A 339 -1.11 2.59 -20.51
N ALA A 340 -2.18 1.80 -20.60
CA ALA A 340 -3.49 2.18 -20.06
C ALA A 340 -3.48 2.21 -18.51
N ILE A 341 -2.76 1.29 -17.90
CA ILE A 341 -2.64 1.21 -16.43
C ILE A 341 -1.79 2.35 -15.88
N ASN A 342 -0.67 2.69 -16.52
CA ASN A 342 0.14 3.83 -16.17
C ASN A 342 -0.71 5.11 -16.14
N ASN A 343 -1.54 5.33 -17.15
CA ASN A 343 -2.43 6.48 -17.20
C ASN A 343 -3.48 6.45 -16.07
N ARG A 344 -4.06 5.27 -15.75
CA ARG A 344 -5.02 5.13 -14.63
C ARG A 344 -4.36 5.38 -13.28
N ARG A 345 -3.15 4.86 -13.04
CA ARG A 345 -2.41 5.09 -11.79
C ARG A 345 -2.06 6.57 -11.62
N ARG A 346 -1.58 7.23 -12.67
CA ARG A 346 -1.33 8.68 -12.67
C ARG A 346 -2.57 9.50 -12.34
N LEU A 347 -3.71 9.19 -12.95
CA LEU A 347 -4.98 9.85 -12.66
C LEU A 347 -5.45 9.61 -11.22
N LYS A 348 -5.26 8.40 -10.67
CA LYS A 348 -5.58 8.10 -9.26
C LYS A 348 -4.63 8.82 -8.30
N ALA A 349 -3.34 8.90 -8.61
CA ALA A 349 -2.37 9.62 -7.81
C ALA A 349 -2.69 11.13 -7.76
N ALA A 350 -3.00 11.73 -8.90
CA ALA A 350 -3.44 13.12 -8.98
C ALA A 350 -4.73 13.37 -8.17
N LYS A 351 -5.76 12.51 -8.32
CA LYS A 351 -6.99 12.61 -7.53
C LYS A 351 -6.76 12.42 -6.03
N LYS A 352 -5.82 11.55 -5.63
CA LYS A 352 -5.46 11.34 -4.22
C LYS A 352 -4.76 12.57 -3.63
N ALA A 353 -3.85 13.18 -4.38
CA ALA A 353 -3.19 14.42 -3.98
C ALA A 353 -4.21 15.55 -3.77
N THR A 354 -5.13 15.73 -4.72
CA THR A 354 -6.24 16.71 -4.63
C THR A 354 -7.13 16.44 -3.42
N LYS A 355 -7.45 15.17 -3.13
CA LYS A 355 -8.30 14.79 -1.99
C LYS A 355 -7.62 15.03 -0.64
N THR A 356 -6.29 14.87 -0.55
CA THR A 356 -5.52 15.14 0.68
C THR A 356 -5.54 16.64 1.00
N ILE A 357 -5.48 17.48 0.00
CA ILE A 357 -5.59 18.96 0.13
C ILE A 357 -7.01 19.36 0.54
N LYS A 358 -8.05 18.74 -0.07
CA LYS A 358 -9.47 18.98 0.30
C LYS A 358 -9.84 18.46 1.70
N LYS A 359 -9.17 17.43 2.23
CA LYS A 359 -9.50 16.87 3.55
C LYS A 359 -9.21 17.84 4.70
N LYS A 360 -8.35 18.83 4.51
CA LYS A 360 -8.07 19.90 5.48
C LYS A 360 -9.22 20.95 5.56
N THR A 361 -10.07 21.00 4.53
CA THR A 361 -11.22 21.92 4.45
C THR A 361 -12.57 21.28 4.79
N ASN A 362 -12.69 19.93 4.77
CA ASN A 362 -14.00 19.26 4.80
C ASN A 362 -14.43 18.73 6.17
N THR A 363 -13.63 18.92 7.24
CA THR A 363 -14.07 18.60 8.61
C THR A 363 -15.24 19.50 9.03
N SER A 364 -15.38 20.67 8.44
CA SER A 364 -16.49 21.58 8.66
C SER A 364 -17.82 21.09 8.05
N PHE A 365 -17.81 20.48 6.87
CA PHE A 365 -19.06 20.11 6.17
C PHE A 365 -19.82 18.98 6.87
N VAL A 366 -19.10 17.98 7.41
CA VAL A 366 -19.74 16.88 8.17
C VAL A 366 -20.30 17.43 9.49
N ALA A 367 -19.62 18.35 10.15
CA ALA A 367 -20.12 18.98 11.37
C ALA A 367 -21.36 19.85 11.08
N TYR A 368 -21.37 20.59 9.97
CA TYR A 368 -22.54 21.37 9.55
C TYR A 368 -23.70 20.48 9.09
N PHE A 369 -23.43 19.35 8.46
CA PHE A 369 -24.48 18.42 8.03
C PHE A 369 -25.11 17.71 9.23
N ILE A 370 -24.33 17.34 10.23
CA ILE A 370 -24.83 16.80 11.50
C ILE A 370 -25.62 17.86 12.25
N LEU A 371 -25.14 19.10 12.30
CA LEU A 371 -25.85 20.22 12.91
C LEU A 371 -27.16 20.55 12.18
N PHE A 372 -27.17 20.47 10.85
CA PHE A 372 -28.36 20.67 10.01
C PHE A 372 -29.42 19.60 10.24
N ILE A 373 -29.03 18.32 10.37
CA ILE A 373 -29.94 17.24 10.74
C ILE A 373 -30.50 17.49 12.16
N PHE A 374 -29.67 17.94 13.09
CA PHE A 374 -30.07 18.24 14.47
C PHE A 374 -31.09 19.40 14.51
N VAL A 375 -30.85 20.46 13.74
CA VAL A 375 -31.73 21.64 13.67
C VAL A 375 -33.08 21.27 13.04
N ILE A 376 -33.11 20.46 11.97
CA ILE A 376 -34.37 20.01 11.34
C ILE A 376 -35.18 19.11 12.29
N GLN A 377 -34.53 18.36 13.17
CA GLN A 377 -35.25 17.51 14.13
C GLN A 377 -35.77 18.26 15.35
N PHE A 378 -35.16 19.38 15.73
CA PHE A 378 -35.54 20.10 16.95
C PHE A 378 -36.41 21.33 16.73
N VAL A 379 -36.42 21.93 15.53
CA VAL A 379 -37.23 23.12 15.21
C VAL A 379 -38.75 22.82 15.19
N PRO A 380 -39.25 21.65 14.73
CA PRO A 380 -40.67 21.36 14.80
C PRO A 380 -41.21 21.02 16.21
N ALA A 381 -40.32 20.80 17.18
CA ALA A 381 -40.73 20.50 18.55
C ALA A 381 -40.90 21.77 19.42
N LEU A 382 -40.64 22.96 18.87
CA LEU A 382 -40.71 24.27 19.51
C LEU A 382 -41.91 25.09 19.01
N PHE A 383 -42.69 24.59 18.08
CA PHE A 383 -43.99 25.08 17.62
C PHE A 383 -44.98 23.92 17.68
#